data_4f33beb033af9205b2a406ed2a9f4ef0
#
_entry.id   4f33beb033af9205b2a406ed2a9f4ef0
#
_cell.length_a   1.000
_cell.length_b   1.000
_cell.length_c   1.000
_cell.angle_alpha   90.00
_cell.angle_beta   90.00
_cell.angle_gamma   90.00
#
_symmetry.space_group_name_H-M   'P 1'
#
loop_
_entity.id
_entity.type
_entity.pdbx_description
1 polymer ?
#
loop_
_entity_poly.entity_id
_entity_poly.type
_entity_poly.pdbx_seq_one_letter_code
_entity_poly.pdbx_strand_id
1 'polypeptide(L)'
;MIIGFVGSGNMAAAMARGWAGEFEGMLFSDSGSGRATALAEELGGEAVSNAEIARRADLVLLAVKPAKLDEVAPELSGVSQVASILAVVPLERLQAAFPGAEVLRVMPNVGTEVRKGVLCIAGEASEVVRAKLALLGHVVEIADADFDEATAIMGCAPAYLALAVEALADAGAAAGLDPELARELVVETTAGTAELLRVRHPADVRKAVTSPGGSTEAGLEALDREGARAAFEAAVEASLQRMRG
;
A
#
# COMPACT_ATOMS: atom_id res chain seq x y z
N MET A 1 1.56 -23.19 5.47
CA MET A 1 0.44 -22.21 5.50
C MET A 1 0.03 -21.87 4.09
N ILE A 2 -1.25 -22.00 3.76
CA ILE A 2 -1.84 -21.66 2.47
C ILE A 2 -2.56 -20.31 2.61
N ILE A 3 -2.33 -19.38 1.67
CA ILE A 3 -3.06 -18.10 1.61
C ILE A 3 -4.05 -18.10 0.45
N GLY A 4 -5.27 -17.61 0.68
CA GLY A 4 -6.29 -17.42 -0.34
C GLY A 4 -6.55 -15.93 -0.60
N PHE A 5 -6.41 -15.51 -1.84
CA PHE A 5 -6.69 -14.15 -2.30
C PHE A 5 -8.10 -14.09 -2.89
N VAL A 6 -9.02 -13.48 -2.16
CA VAL A 6 -10.39 -13.25 -2.64
C VAL A 6 -10.45 -11.87 -3.28
N GLY A 7 -10.34 -11.87 -4.60
CA GLY A 7 -10.09 -10.70 -5.42
C GLY A 7 -8.62 -10.57 -5.82
N SER A 8 -8.38 -10.48 -7.13
CA SER A 8 -7.04 -10.44 -7.74
C SER A 8 -6.78 -9.08 -8.41
N GLY A 9 -7.09 -7.99 -7.67
CA GLY A 9 -6.83 -6.62 -8.10
C GLY A 9 -5.35 -6.22 -7.96
N ASN A 10 -5.02 -4.97 -8.32
CA ASN A 10 -3.64 -4.48 -8.31
C ASN A 10 -2.96 -4.61 -6.94
N MET A 11 -3.66 -4.29 -5.84
CA MET A 11 -3.08 -4.38 -4.49
C MET A 11 -2.88 -5.84 -4.06
N ALA A 12 -3.84 -6.73 -4.36
CA ALA A 12 -3.68 -8.16 -4.12
C ALA A 12 -2.47 -8.72 -4.89
N ALA A 13 -2.30 -8.32 -6.15
CA ALA A 13 -1.15 -8.71 -6.98
C ALA A 13 0.18 -8.20 -6.39
N ALA A 14 0.25 -6.94 -5.96
CA ALA A 14 1.45 -6.38 -5.33
C ALA A 14 1.83 -7.14 -4.05
N MET A 15 0.86 -7.44 -3.18
CA MET A 15 1.11 -8.22 -1.97
C MET A 15 1.51 -9.66 -2.31
N ALA A 16 0.84 -10.31 -3.28
CA ALA A 16 1.17 -11.67 -3.71
C ALA A 16 2.61 -11.78 -4.24
N ARG A 17 3.05 -10.82 -5.07
CA ARG A 17 4.44 -10.73 -5.55
C ARG A 17 5.43 -10.51 -4.40
N GLY A 18 5.09 -9.61 -3.48
CA GLY A 18 5.90 -9.40 -2.26
C GLY A 18 6.03 -10.66 -1.39
N TRP A 19 5.03 -11.53 -1.41
CA TRP A 19 5.03 -12.81 -0.70
C TRP A 19 5.49 -14.01 -1.54
N ALA A 20 6.00 -13.80 -2.75
CA ALA A 20 6.46 -14.91 -3.58
C ALA A 20 7.45 -15.82 -2.84
N GLY A 21 7.15 -17.12 -2.77
CA GLY A 21 7.94 -18.11 -2.06
C GLY A 21 7.77 -18.17 -0.53
N GLU A 22 6.90 -17.35 0.06
CA GLU A 22 6.72 -17.27 1.52
C GLU A 22 5.57 -18.14 2.06
N PHE A 23 4.74 -18.69 1.19
CA PHE A 23 3.64 -19.59 1.51
C PHE A 23 3.82 -20.95 0.80
N GLU A 24 3.28 -22.01 1.40
CA GLU A 24 3.26 -23.36 0.81
C GLU A 24 2.35 -23.44 -0.42
N GLY A 25 1.33 -22.56 -0.47
CA GLY A 25 0.41 -22.44 -1.59
C GLY A 25 -0.29 -21.09 -1.59
N MET A 26 -0.55 -20.60 -2.79
CA MET A 26 -1.33 -19.40 -3.04
C MET A 26 -2.55 -19.76 -3.88
N LEU A 27 -3.73 -19.41 -3.40
CA LEU A 27 -5.01 -19.60 -4.07
C LEU A 27 -5.56 -18.23 -4.47
N PHE A 28 -6.05 -18.11 -5.69
CA PHE A 28 -6.55 -16.84 -6.22
C PHE A 28 -7.97 -16.98 -6.75
N SER A 29 -8.83 -16.01 -6.47
CA SER A 29 -10.14 -15.90 -7.08
C SER A 29 -10.39 -14.51 -7.64
N ASP A 30 -11.27 -14.40 -8.62
CA ASP A 30 -11.79 -13.15 -9.14
C ASP A 30 -13.22 -13.31 -9.66
N SER A 31 -13.82 -12.23 -10.12
CA SER A 31 -15.17 -12.23 -10.69
C SER A 31 -15.22 -12.57 -12.19
N GLY A 32 -14.26 -13.34 -12.70
CA GLY A 32 -14.18 -13.73 -14.10
C GLY A 32 -13.36 -12.79 -14.98
N SER A 33 -12.51 -11.95 -14.38
CA SER A 33 -11.63 -11.04 -15.12
C SER A 33 -10.40 -11.71 -15.72
N GLY A 34 -10.10 -12.96 -15.35
CA GLY A 34 -8.90 -13.70 -15.75
C GLY A 34 -7.63 -13.32 -14.97
N ARG A 35 -7.71 -12.35 -14.04
CA ARG A 35 -6.57 -11.90 -13.24
C ARG A 35 -6.10 -12.97 -12.25
N ALA A 36 -7.03 -13.74 -11.68
CA ALA A 36 -6.71 -14.85 -10.79
C ALA A 36 -5.86 -15.91 -11.50
N THR A 37 -6.24 -16.27 -12.73
CA THR A 37 -5.48 -17.21 -13.56
C THR A 37 -4.09 -16.69 -13.89
N ALA A 38 -3.99 -15.41 -14.30
CA ALA A 38 -2.70 -14.79 -14.61
C ALA A 38 -1.75 -14.75 -13.40
N LEU A 39 -2.26 -14.41 -12.21
CA LEU A 39 -1.45 -14.43 -10.99
C LEU A 39 -1.04 -15.84 -10.56
N ALA A 40 -1.95 -16.81 -10.71
CA ALA A 40 -1.64 -18.21 -10.42
C ALA A 40 -0.53 -18.74 -11.32
N GLU A 41 -0.57 -18.43 -12.61
CA GLU A 41 0.50 -18.80 -13.56
C GLU A 41 1.83 -18.09 -13.25
N GLU A 42 1.78 -16.79 -12.93
CA GLU A 42 2.96 -15.97 -12.59
C GLU A 42 3.67 -16.47 -11.32
N LEU A 43 2.92 -16.82 -10.27
CA LEU A 43 3.44 -17.07 -8.93
C LEU A 43 3.47 -18.55 -8.53
N GLY A 44 3.05 -19.46 -9.43
CA GLY A 44 3.01 -20.89 -9.14
C GLY A 44 1.89 -21.30 -8.19
N GLY A 45 0.74 -20.55 -8.21
CA GLY A 45 -0.44 -20.83 -7.41
C GLY A 45 -1.56 -21.50 -8.20
N GLU A 46 -2.79 -21.44 -7.66
CA GLU A 46 -3.99 -22.01 -8.27
C GLU A 46 -5.10 -20.96 -8.36
N ALA A 47 -5.76 -20.86 -9.51
CA ALA A 47 -7.01 -20.09 -9.67
C ALA A 47 -8.20 -20.98 -9.30
N VAL A 48 -8.96 -20.60 -8.26
CA VAL A 48 -10.03 -21.42 -7.69
C VAL A 48 -11.24 -20.56 -7.30
N SER A 49 -12.37 -21.20 -6.93
CA SER A 49 -13.54 -20.49 -6.41
C SER A 49 -13.33 -19.98 -4.96
N ASN A 50 -14.15 -18.99 -4.54
CA ASN A 50 -14.15 -18.52 -3.15
C ASN A 50 -14.45 -19.67 -2.16
N ALA A 51 -15.38 -20.56 -2.48
CA ALA A 51 -15.69 -21.73 -1.67
C ALA A 51 -14.50 -22.71 -1.55
N GLU A 52 -13.68 -22.81 -2.58
CA GLU A 52 -12.45 -23.60 -2.54
C GLU A 52 -11.40 -22.94 -1.64
N ILE A 53 -11.25 -21.61 -1.73
CA ILE A 53 -10.40 -20.84 -0.81
C ILE A 53 -10.85 -21.05 0.62
N ALA A 54 -12.15 -20.95 0.94
CA ALA A 54 -12.68 -21.13 2.27
C ALA A 54 -12.35 -22.51 2.89
N ARG A 55 -12.26 -23.54 2.06
CA ARG A 55 -11.95 -24.91 2.51
C ARG A 55 -10.45 -25.18 2.69
N ARG A 56 -9.57 -24.49 1.97
CA ARG A 56 -8.14 -24.83 1.85
C ARG A 56 -7.21 -23.81 2.47
N ALA A 57 -7.62 -22.55 2.54
CA ALA A 57 -6.75 -21.48 3.01
C ALA A 57 -6.70 -21.41 4.53
N ASP A 58 -5.50 -21.25 5.08
CA ASP A 58 -5.27 -20.96 6.49
C ASP A 58 -5.49 -19.47 6.80
N LEU A 59 -5.23 -18.60 5.79
CA LEU A 59 -5.44 -17.16 5.83
C LEU A 59 -6.15 -16.71 4.57
N VAL A 60 -7.22 -15.96 4.70
CA VAL A 60 -7.91 -15.31 3.58
C VAL A 60 -7.52 -13.83 3.51
N LEU A 61 -6.94 -13.39 2.40
CA LEU A 61 -6.79 -11.98 2.07
C LEU A 61 -8.02 -11.51 1.28
N LEU A 62 -8.86 -10.70 1.92
CA LEU A 62 -10.05 -10.13 1.30
C LEU A 62 -9.67 -8.85 0.55
N ALA A 63 -9.74 -8.89 -0.78
CA ALA A 63 -9.24 -7.85 -1.69
C ALA A 63 -10.25 -7.48 -2.79
N VAL A 64 -11.53 -7.70 -2.54
CA VAL A 64 -12.62 -7.28 -3.44
C VAL A 64 -12.94 -5.80 -3.30
N LYS A 65 -13.81 -5.26 -4.16
CA LYS A 65 -14.34 -3.91 -3.93
C LYS A 65 -15.24 -3.88 -2.68
N PRO A 66 -15.22 -2.81 -1.86
CA PRO A 66 -16.02 -2.72 -0.62
C PRO A 66 -17.49 -3.12 -0.78
N ALA A 67 -18.14 -2.69 -1.86
CA ALA A 67 -19.54 -3.00 -2.16
C ALA A 67 -19.82 -4.49 -2.39
N LYS A 68 -18.80 -5.33 -2.54
CA LYS A 68 -18.92 -6.78 -2.73
C LYS A 68 -18.80 -7.60 -1.45
N LEU A 69 -18.57 -6.95 -0.31
CA LEU A 69 -18.40 -7.65 0.97
C LEU A 69 -19.57 -8.60 1.28
N ASP A 70 -20.81 -8.10 1.21
CA ASP A 70 -22.00 -8.86 1.58
C ASP A 70 -22.30 -10.01 0.60
N GLU A 71 -21.85 -9.91 -0.64
CA GLU A 71 -21.97 -10.96 -1.65
C GLU A 71 -20.94 -12.08 -1.41
N VAL A 72 -19.71 -11.71 -1.03
CA VAL A 72 -18.58 -12.63 -0.95
C VAL A 72 -18.48 -13.30 0.44
N ALA A 73 -18.82 -12.60 1.52
CA ALA A 73 -18.67 -13.12 2.88
C ALA A 73 -19.39 -14.47 3.12
N PRO A 74 -20.62 -14.72 2.62
CA PRO A 74 -21.27 -16.02 2.76
C PRO A 74 -20.53 -17.18 2.10
N GLU A 75 -19.80 -16.92 0.99
CA GLU A 75 -19.02 -17.94 0.28
C GLU A 75 -17.75 -18.34 1.04
N LEU A 76 -17.34 -17.52 2.02
CA LEU A 76 -16.18 -17.72 2.87
C LEU A 76 -16.56 -18.18 4.28
N SER A 77 -17.74 -18.77 4.43
CA SER A 77 -18.19 -19.27 5.72
C SER A 77 -17.23 -20.31 6.32
N GLY A 78 -16.90 -20.15 7.61
CA GLY A 78 -16.06 -21.09 8.34
C GLY A 78 -14.55 -20.82 8.24
N VAL A 79 -14.12 -19.77 7.57
CA VAL A 79 -12.71 -19.34 7.59
C VAL A 79 -12.31 -18.92 9.01
N SER A 80 -11.07 -19.22 9.40
CA SER A 80 -10.58 -18.94 10.75
C SER A 80 -9.81 -17.61 10.85
N GLN A 81 -9.18 -17.16 9.75
CA GLN A 81 -8.36 -15.93 9.72
C GLN A 81 -8.63 -15.14 8.46
N VAL A 82 -8.98 -13.88 8.62
CA VAL A 82 -9.26 -12.94 7.52
C VAL A 82 -8.43 -11.67 7.69
N ALA A 83 -7.60 -11.36 6.70
CA ALA A 83 -6.94 -10.07 6.56
C ALA A 83 -7.67 -9.30 5.45
N SER A 84 -8.31 -8.19 5.78
CA SER A 84 -9.07 -7.38 4.82
C SER A 84 -8.28 -6.14 4.41
N ILE A 85 -8.11 -5.94 3.10
CA ILE A 85 -7.55 -4.71 2.52
C ILE A 85 -8.63 -3.83 1.88
N LEU A 86 -9.89 -4.02 2.25
CA LEU A 86 -10.99 -3.21 1.75
C LEU A 86 -10.90 -1.79 2.30
N ALA A 87 -10.79 -0.80 1.41
CA ALA A 87 -10.85 0.60 1.80
C ALA A 87 -12.23 0.96 2.38
N VAL A 88 -12.27 1.88 3.31
CA VAL A 88 -13.48 2.47 3.93
C VAL A 88 -14.45 1.46 4.58
N VAL A 89 -14.03 0.23 4.82
CA VAL A 89 -14.81 -0.77 5.57
C VAL A 89 -14.26 -0.87 6.98
N PRO A 90 -14.99 -0.42 8.02
CA PRO A 90 -14.50 -0.45 9.39
C PRO A 90 -14.37 -1.89 9.92
N LEU A 91 -13.50 -2.07 10.92
CA LEU A 91 -13.22 -3.36 11.53
C LEU A 91 -14.46 -4.04 12.08
N GLU A 92 -15.35 -3.31 12.75
CA GLU A 92 -16.63 -3.82 13.27
C GLU A 92 -17.49 -4.48 12.18
N ARG A 93 -17.57 -3.87 11.00
CA ARG A 93 -18.33 -4.43 9.88
C ARG A 93 -17.66 -5.71 9.32
N LEU A 94 -16.34 -5.76 9.29
CA LEU A 94 -15.61 -6.95 8.89
C LEU A 94 -15.83 -8.09 9.90
N GLN A 95 -15.77 -7.80 11.19
CA GLN A 95 -16.04 -8.78 12.27
C GLN A 95 -17.48 -9.32 12.20
N ALA A 96 -18.45 -8.46 11.91
CA ALA A 96 -19.84 -8.87 11.71
C ALA A 96 -20.03 -9.75 10.45
N ALA A 97 -19.23 -9.54 9.40
CA ALA A 97 -19.28 -10.33 8.17
C ALA A 97 -18.62 -11.72 8.33
N PHE A 98 -17.67 -11.88 9.26
CA PHE A 98 -16.94 -13.14 9.51
C PHE A 98 -17.00 -13.55 10.99
N PRO A 99 -18.19 -13.92 11.49
CA PRO A 99 -18.36 -14.29 12.89
C PRO A 99 -17.53 -15.54 13.24
N GLY A 100 -16.72 -15.44 14.31
CA GLY A 100 -15.86 -16.53 14.77
C GLY A 100 -14.48 -16.60 14.12
N ALA A 101 -14.17 -15.74 13.14
CA ALA A 101 -12.84 -15.61 12.59
C ALA A 101 -12.01 -14.56 13.36
N GLU A 102 -10.69 -14.74 13.37
CA GLU A 102 -9.76 -13.64 13.66
C GLU A 102 -9.76 -12.68 12.47
N VAL A 103 -10.16 -11.44 12.71
CA VAL A 103 -10.28 -10.43 11.64
C VAL A 103 -9.27 -9.32 11.85
N LEU A 104 -8.44 -9.12 10.85
CA LEU A 104 -7.47 -8.04 10.78
C LEU A 104 -7.83 -7.09 9.64
N ARG A 105 -8.01 -5.82 9.94
CA ARG A 105 -8.06 -4.76 8.93
C ARG A 105 -6.63 -4.35 8.58
N VAL A 106 -6.31 -4.32 7.29
CA VAL A 106 -4.97 -4.00 6.78
C VAL A 106 -5.11 -2.94 5.70
N MET A 107 -4.33 -1.88 5.78
CA MET A 107 -4.18 -0.93 4.68
C MET A 107 -2.73 -0.95 4.22
N PRO A 108 -2.41 -1.65 3.12
CA PRO A 108 -1.10 -1.65 2.50
C PRO A 108 -0.94 -0.50 1.52
N ASN A 109 0.30 -0.22 1.12
CA ASN A 109 0.59 0.57 -0.08
C ASN A 109 1.39 -0.24 -1.11
N VAL A 110 1.55 0.30 -2.32
CA VAL A 110 2.18 -0.41 -3.45
C VAL A 110 3.64 -0.81 -3.21
N GLY A 111 4.34 -0.18 -2.27
CA GLY A 111 5.70 -0.58 -1.87
C GLY A 111 5.79 -2.01 -1.34
N THR A 112 4.67 -2.67 -1.01
CA THR A 112 4.61 -4.09 -0.62
C THR A 112 5.12 -5.01 -1.72
N GLU A 113 4.99 -4.64 -3.00
CA GLU A 113 5.48 -5.43 -4.13
C GLU A 113 7.00 -5.66 -4.07
N VAL A 114 7.73 -4.68 -3.56
CA VAL A 114 9.19 -4.73 -3.39
C VAL A 114 9.62 -4.91 -1.93
N ARG A 115 8.71 -5.37 -1.06
CA ARG A 115 8.94 -5.58 0.38
C ARG A 115 9.41 -4.33 1.14
N LYS A 116 9.00 -3.16 0.67
CA LYS A 116 9.27 -1.84 1.27
C LYS A 116 7.98 -1.05 1.52
N GLY A 117 6.85 -1.75 1.61
CA GLY A 117 5.56 -1.15 1.88
C GLY A 117 5.43 -0.61 3.31
N VAL A 118 4.37 0.14 3.52
CA VAL A 118 3.82 0.43 4.84
C VAL A 118 2.46 -0.25 4.92
N LEU A 119 2.20 -0.93 6.04
CA LEU A 119 0.95 -1.62 6.29
C LEU A 119 0.39 -1.13 7.62
N CYS A 120 -0.67 -0.34 7.59
CA CYS A 120 -1.44 0.00 8.79
C CYS A 120 -2.38 -1.16 9.12
N ILE A 121 -2.43 -1.57 10.39
CA ILE A 121 -3.26 -2.69 10.83
C ILE A 121 -4.12 -2.32 12.05
N ALA A 122 -5.32 -2.90 12.14
CA ALA A 122 -6.16 -2.90 13.35
C ALA A 122 -6.92 -4.22 13.45
N GLY A 123 -7.13 -4.69 14.68
CA GLY A 123 -7.82 -5.94 14.97
C GLY A 123 -6.90 -7.07 15.42
N GLU A 124 -7.46 -8.29 15.43
CA GLU A 124 -6.76 -9.46 15.93
C GLU A 124 -6.10 -10.25 14.80
N ALA A 125 -4.90 -10.71 15.03
CA ALA A 125 -4.18 -11.62 14.15
C ALA A 125 -3.15 -12.42 14.95
N SER A 126 -2.96 -13.66 14.56
CA SER A 126 -1.91 -14.51 15.11
C SER A 126 -0.52 -13.91 14.83
N GLU A 127 0.48 -14.27 15.66
CA GLU A 127 1.88 -13.85 15.44
C GLU A 127 2.40 -14.28 14.07
N VAL A 128 1.94 -15.41 13.56
CA VAL A 128 2.32 -15.91 12.22
C VAL A 128 1.83 -14.97 11.13
N VAL A 129 0.58 -14.50 11.20
CA VAL A 129 0.02 -13.54 10.23
C VAL A 129 0.76 -12.21 10.31
N ARG A 130 1.02 -11.70 11.53
CA ARG A 130 1.82 -10.47 11.73
C ARG A 130 3.23 -10.59 11.14
N ALA A 131 3.89 -11.73 11.35
CA ALA A 131 5.20 -12.01 10.75
C ALA A 131 5.16 -12.05 9.22
N LYS A 132 4.10 -12.64 8.61
CA LYS A 132 3.92 -12.63 7.16
C LYS A 132 3.69 -11.22 6.61
N LEU A 133 2.91 -10.38 7.29
CA LEU A 133 2.75 -8.97 6.90
C LEU A 133 4.08 -8.19 6.99
N ALA A 134 4.89 -8.45 8.01
CA ALA A 134 6.20 -7.79 8.17
C ALA A 134 7.19 -8.10 7.04
N LEU A 135 7.03 -9.20 6.30
CA LEU A 135 7.81 -9.48 5.09
C LEU A 135 7.55 -8.49 3.96
N LEU A 136 6.38 -7.85 3.94
CA LEU A 136 6.00 -6.88 2.92
C LEU A 136 6.50 -5.46 3.21
N GLY A 137 6.97 -5.19 4.43
CA GLY A 137 7.47 -3.88 4.83
C GLY A 137 7.23 -3.54 6.29
N HIS A 138 7.05 -2.26 6.57
CA HIS A 138 6.87 -1.74 7.92
C HIS A 138 5.41 -1.82 8.36
N VAL A 139 5.13 -2.60 9.40
CA VAL A 139 3.78 -2.77 9.97
C VAL A 139 3.59 -1.76 11.10
N VAL A 140 2.49 -1.01 11.04
CA VAL A 140 2.11 -0.01 12.05
C VAL A 140 0.71 -0.34 12.56
N GLU A 141 0.59 -0.59 13.86
CA GLU A 141 -0.70 -0.78 14.51
C GLU A 141 -1.31 0.60 14.83
N ILE A 142 -2.54 0.81 14.40
CA ILE A 142 -3.28 2.07 14.59
C ILE A 142 -4.71 1.79 15.07
N ALA A 143 -5.36 2.78 15.63
CA ALA A 143 -6.79 2.68 15.92
C ALA A 143 -7.59 2.58 14.62
N ASP A 144 -8.68 1.80 14.61
CA ASP A 144 -9.55 1.65 13.43
C ASP A 144 -10.12 3.01 12.94
N ALA A 145 -10.32 3.93 13.88
CA ALA A 145 -10.79 5.28 13.57
C ALA A 145 -9.80 6.14 12.76
N ASP A 146 -8.50 5.82 12.81
CA ASP A 146 -7.44 6.59 12.16
C ASP A 146 -7.08 6.07 10.74
N PHE A 147 -7.82 5.05 10.26
CA PHE A 147 -7.48 4.39 8.99
C PHE A 147 -7.59 5.31 7.77
N ASP A 148 -8.58 6.20 7.74
CA ASP A 148 -8.77 7.09 6.59
C ASP A 148 -7.65 8.12 6.52
N GLU A 149 -7.28 8.73 7.65
CA GLU A 149 -6.15 9.65 7.76
C GLU A 149 -4.82 8.98 7.40
N ALA A 150 -4.58 7.78 7.94
CA ALA A 150 -3.40 7.00 7.59
C ALA A 150 -3.38 6.67 6.08
N THR A 151 -4.51 6.27 5.50
CA THR A 151 -4.62 5.95 4.08
C THR A 151 -4.31 7.17 3.21
N ALA A 152 -4.80 8.36 3.58
CA ALA A 152 -4.53 9.59 2.84
C ALA A 152 -3.03 9.92 2.74
N ILE A 153 -2.25 9.62 3.80
CA ILE A 153 -0.80 9.92 3.83
C ILE A 153 0.10 8.75 3.44
N MET A 154 -0.32 7.48 3.60
CA MET A 154 0.55 6.34 3.26
C MET A 154 0.05 5.54 2.05
N GLY A 155 -1.25 5.46 1.85
CA GLY A 155 -1.86 4.76 0.71
C GLY A 155 -1.80 5.60 -0.56
N CYS A 156 -2.05 6.92 -0.46
CA CYS A 156 -2.03 7.85 -1.58
C CYS A 156 -0.64 8.43 -1.87
N ALA A 157 0.20 8.59 -0.85
CA ALA A 157 1.52 9.23 -0.98
C ALA A 157 2.45 8.63 -2.04
N PRO A 158 2.46 7.32 -2.35
CA PRO A 158 3.27 6.82 -3.45
C PRO A 158 3.03 7.54 -4.78
N ALA A 159 1.76 7.89 -5.10
CA ALA A 159 1.45 8.66 -6.29
C ALA A 159 1.92 10.11 -6.21
N TYR A 160 1.83 10.74 -5.03
CA TYR A 160 2.30 12.12 -4.83
C TYR A 160 3.81 12.22 -4.91
N LEU A 161 4.53 11.23 -4.37
CA LEU A 161 5.98 11.15 -4.45
C LEU A 161 6.44 10.84 -5.88
N ALA A 162 5.75 9.96 -6.60
CA ALA A 162 6.03 9.70 -8.00
C ALA A 162 5.87 10.97 -8.87
N LEU A 163 4.80 11.76 -8.64
CA LEU A 163 4.61 13.05 -9.32
C LEU A 163 5.76 14.03 -9.01
N ALA A 164 6.23 14.08 -7.77
CA ALA A 164 7.37 14.94 -7.41
C ALA A 164 8.66 14.52 -8.12
N VAL A 165 8.91 13.20 -8.21
CA VAL A 165 10.06 12.64 -8.94
C VAL A 165 9.96 12.95 -10.43
N GLU A 166 8.79 12.78 -11.04
CA GLU A 166 8.51 13.09 -12.43
C GLU A 166 8.75 14.59 -12.73
N ALA A 167 8.17 15.48 -11.92
CA ALA A 167 8.33 16.93 -12.09
C ALA A 167 9.80 17.40 -11.95
N LEU A 168 10.56 16.81 -11.03
CA LEU A 168 11.98 17.11 -10.88
C LEU A 168 12.82 16.62 -12.08
N ALA A 169 12.51 15.42 -12.59
CA ALA A 169 13.18 14.87 -13.77
C ALA A 169 12.89 15.71 -15.02
N ASP A 170 11.62 16.11 -15.22
CA ASP A 170 11.22 16.99 -16.33
C ASP A 170 11.90 18.35 -16.25
N ALA A 171 12.01 18.93 -15.06
CA ALA A 171 12.75 20.18 -14.84
C ALA A 171 14.24 20.03 -15.16
N GLY A 172 14.86 18.90 -14.80
CA GLY A 172 16.24 18.59 -15.16
C GLY A 172 16.44 18.48 -16.67
N ALA A 173 15.53 17.82 -17.37
CA ALA A 173 15.54 17.71 -18.82
C ALA A 173 15.33 19.08 -19.48
N ALA A 174 14.42 19.91 -18.98
CA ALA A 174 14.21 21.28 -19.45
C ALA A 174 15.46 22.19 -19.23
N ALA A 175 16.26 21.88 -18.21
CA ALA A 175 17.53 22.56 -17.94
C ALA A 175 18.70 22.04 -18.80
N GLY A 176 18.48 21.03 -19.67
CA GLY A 176 19.46 20.57 -20.67
C GLY A 176 20.11 19.22 -20.36
N LEU A 177 19.64 18.49 -19.34
CA LEU A 177 20.06 17.09 -19.11
C LEU A 177 19.38 16.16 -20.12
N ASP A 178 20.05 15.04 -20.41
CA ASP A 178 19.37 13.92 -21.07
C ASP A 178 18.21 13.44 -20.20
N PRO A 179 17.01 13.19 -20.74
CA PRO A 179 15.83 12.84 -19.94
C PRO A 179 16.01 11.56 -19.11
N GLU A 180 16.67 10.53 -19.64
CA GLU A 180 16.90 9.28 -18.89
C GLU A 180 17.92 9.50 -17.75
N LEU A 181 18.96 10.29 -18.00
CA LEU A 181 19.92 10.69 -16.97
C LEU A 181 19.22 11.52 -15.87
N ALA A 182 18.39 12.49 -16.25
CA ALA A 182 17.63 13.30 -15.28
C ALA A 182 16.76 12.40 -14.40
N ARG A 183 16.03 11.46 -14.98
CA ARG A 183 15.20 10.49 -14.26
C ARG A 183 16.04 9.62 -13.32
N GLU A 184 17.15 9.06 -13.78
CA GLU A 184 18.05 8.24 -12.96
C GLU A 184 18.55 9.03 -11.74
N LEU A 185 19.06 10.23 -11.94
CA LEU A 185 19.57 11.08 -10.86
C LEU A 185 18.51 11.39 -9.80
N VAL A 186 17.27 11.69 -10.22
CA VAL A 186 16.18 12.03 -9.29
C VAL A 186 15.72 10.78 -8.52
N VAL A 187 15.60 9.63 -9.18
CA VAL A 187 15.22 8.36 -8.51
C VAL A 187 16.24 7.98 -7.43
N GLU A 188 17.53 7.98 -7.76
CA GLU A 188 18.58 7.60 -6.81
C GLU A 188 18.72 8.63 -5.67
N THR A 189 18.56 9.92 -5.97
CA THR A 189 18.52 10.98 -4.94
C THR A 189 17.34 10.78 -4.00
N THR A 190 16.17 10.42 -4.53
CA THR A 190 14.97 10.16 -3.72
C THR A 190 15.16 8.95 -2.82
N ALA A 191 15.72 7.85 -3.35
CA ALA A 191 16.03 6.65 -2.58
C ALA A 191 17.01 6.94 -1.43
N GLY A 192 18.12 7.64 -1.70
CA GLY A 192 19.08 8.02 -0.68
C GLY A 192 18.51 8.98 0.37
N THR A 193 17.64 9.92 -0.06
CA THR A 193 16.97 10.85 0.86
C THR A 193 15.99 10.10 1.76
N ALA A 194 15.24 9.13 1.23
CA ALA A 194 14.33 8.30 2.03
C ALA A 194 15.08 7.52 3.13
N GLU A 195 16.26 6.98 2.85
CA GLU A 195 17.06 6.30 3.87
C GLU A 195 17.60 7.29 4.94
N LEU A 196 17.97 8.52 4.56
CA LEU A 196 18.34 9.56 5.54
C LEU A 196 17.17 9.93 6.45
N LEU A 197 15.95 10.01 5.92
CA LEU A 197 14.74 10.34 6.68
C LEU A 197 14.33 9.27 7.70
N ARG A 198 14.86 8.04 7.62
CA ARG A 198 14.69 7.01 8.64
C ARG A 198 15.45 7.32 9.93
N VAL A 199 16.53 8.06 9.84
CA VAL A 199 17.48 8.32 10.95
C VAL A 199 17.63 9.79 11.29
N ARG A 200 17.04 10.70 10.51
CA ARG A 200 17.09 12.15 10.70
C ARG A 200 15.72 12.78 10.54
N HIS A 201 15.44 13.80 11.32
CA HIS A 201 14.23 14.59 11.16
C HIS A 201 14.28 15.37 9.81
N PRO A 202 13.16 15.49 9.06
CA PRO A 202 13.13 16.18 7.76
C PRO A 202 13.69 17.60 7.78
N ALA A 203 13.48 18.35 8.87
CA ALA A 203 14.05 19.70 9.03
C ALA A 203 15.58 19.68 9.08
N ASP A 204 16.18 18.67 9.72
CA ASP A 204 17.64 18.55 9.82
C ASP A 204 18.26 18.16 8.48
N VAL A 205 17.59 17.30 7.70
CA VAL A 205 18.03 16.96 6.34
C VAL A 205 18.02 18.23 5.46
N ARG A 206 16.92 19.00 5.47
CA ARG A 206 16.85 20.27 4.72
C ARG A 206 17.96 21.23 5.15
N LYS A 207 18.14 21.43 6.45
CA LYS A 207 19.19 22.32 7.00
C LYS A 207 20.59 21.89 6.56
N ALA A 208 20.88 20.60 6.55
CA ALA A 208 22.19 20.06 6.22
C ALA A 208 22.61 20.35 4.76
N VAL A 209 21.66 20.51 3.85
CA VAL A 209 21.91 20.73 2.42
C VAL A 209 21.64 22.18 1.99
N THR A 210 21.25 23.06 2.93
CA THR A 210 20.91 24.47 2.64
C THR A 210 21.95 25.39 3.27
N SER A 211 22.85 25.90 2.45
CA SER A 211 23.80 26.96 2.84
C SER A 211 23.20 28.34 2.57
N PRO A 212 23.47 29.35 3.42
CA PRO A 212 23.02 30.72 3.20
C PRO A 212 23.48 31.28 1.84
N GLY A 213 22.54 31.81 1.07
CA GLY A 213 22.79 32.31 -0.29
C GLY A 213 23.02 31.23 -1.36
N GLY A 214 22.81 29.94 -1.00
CA GLY A 214 23.06 28.82 -1.90
C GLY A 214 21.90 28.50 -2.85
N SER A 215 22.19 27.67 -3.84
CA SER A 215 21.20 27.22 -4.84
C SER A 215 20.01 26.46 -4.20
N THR A 216 20.27 25.68 -3.14
CA THR A 216 19.20 24.94 -2.45
C THR A 216 18.25 25.90 -1.72
N GLU A 217 18.76 26.97 -1.11
CA GLU A 217 17.93 27.99 -0.47
C GLU A 217 17.01 28.67 -1.49
N ALA A 218 17.58 29.14 -2.61
CA ALA A 218 16.81 29.74 -3.69
C ALA A 218 15.72 28.81 -4.26
N GLY A 219 16.03 27.51 -4.37
CA GLY A 219 15.07 26.50 -4.79
C GLY A 219 13.93 26.31 -3.78
N LEU A 220 14.23 26.25 -2.48
CA LEU A 220 13.23 26.15 -1.41
C LEU A 220 12.34 27.39 -1.35
N GLU A 221 12.89 28.60 -1.50
CA GLU A 221 12.13 29.85 -1.57
C GLU A 221 11.17 29.86 -2.78
N ALA A 222 11.61 29.33 -3.93
CA ALA A 222 10.74 29.18 -5.08
C ALA A 222 9.58 28.23 -4.81
N LEU A 223 9.84 27.05 -4.21
CA LEU A 223 8.80 26.07 -3.84
C LEU A 223 7.80 26.66 -2.83
N ASP A 224 8.26 27.41 -1.84
CA ASP A 224 7.38 28.08 -0.88
C ASP A 224 6.51 29.15 -1.55
N ARG A 225 7.07 29.96 -2.44
CA ARG A 225 6.35 31.00 -3.22
C ARG A 225 5.28 30.38 -4.11
N GLU A 226 5.57 29.26 -4.76
CA GLU A 226 4.63 28.51 -5.61
C GLU A 226 3.65 27.63 -4.80
N GLY A 227 3.70 27.65 -3.46
CA GLY A 227 2.71 27.02 -2.61
C GLY A 227 2.82 25.50 -2.49
N ALA A 228 4.01 24.92 -2.61
CA ALA A 228 4.21 23.46 -2.57
C ALA A 228 3.59 22.79 -1.32
N ARG A 229 3.67 23.44 -0.13
CA ARG A 229 3.06 22.93 1.10
C ARG A 229 1.53 22.88 1.01
N ALA A 230 0.92 23.98 0.56
CA ALA A 230 -0.52 24.07 0.38
C ALA A 230 -1.05 23.05 -0.64
N ALA A 231 -0.25 22.72 -1.67
CA ALA A 231 -0.61 21.68 -2.64
C ALA A 231 -0.69 20.28 -1.99
N PHE A 232 0.26 19.92 -1.10
CA PHE A 232 0.21 18.67 -0.36
C PHE A 232 -0.95 18.62 0.63
N GLU A 233 -1.24 19.71 1.35
CA GLU A 233 -2.39 19.83 2.25
C GLU A 233 -3.70 19.61 1.47
N ALA A 234 -3.88 20.28 0.33
CA ALA A 234 -5.04 20.13 -0.52
C ALA A 234 -5.19 18.70 -1.09
N ALA A 235 -4.10 18.04 -1.44
CA ALA A 235 -4.12 16.67 -1.92
C ALA A 235 -4.61 15.69 -0.84
N VAL A 236 -4.12 15.82 0.39
CA VAL A 236 -4.56 15.01 1.54
C VAL A 236 -6.04 15.27 1.84
N GLU A 237 -6.47 16.52 1.89
CA GLU A 237 -7.86 16.90 2.14
C GLU A 237 -8.81 16.33 1.07
N ALA A 238 -8.47 16.46 -0.21
CA ALA A 238 -9.25 15.90 -1.32
C ALA A 238 -9.36 14.38 -1.24
N SER A 239 -8.29 13.68 -0.84
CA SER A 239 -8.30 12.24 -0.63
C SER A 239 -9.22 11.84 0.51
N LEU A 240 -9.18 12.54 1.64
CA LEU A 240 -10.06 12.31 2.78
C LEU A 240 -11.54 12.57 2.43
N GLN A 241 -11.83 13.66 1.75
CA GLN A 241 -13.19 13.96 1.27
C GLN A 241 -13.72 12.84 0.38
N ARG A 242 -12.89 12.31 -0.53
CA ARG A 242 -13.28 11.22 -1.43
C ARG A 242 -13.53 9.89 -0.71
N MET A 243 -12.82 9.60 0.37
CA MET A 243 -13.02 8.38 1.17
C MET A 243 -14.28 8.46 2.03
N ARG A 244 -14.65 9.65 2.49
CA ARG A 244 -15.80 9.89 3.39
C ARG A 244 -17.13 10.17 2.69
N GLY A 245 -17.12 10.45 1.41
CA GLY A 245 -18.30 10.82 0.61
C GLY A 245 -18.45 10.07 -0.67
#